data_a264286e18f9e5c406fc501b975ef8cd
#
_entry.id   a264286e18f9e5c406fc501b975ef8cd
#
_cell.length_a   1.000
_cell.length_b   1.000
_cell.length_c   1.000
_cell.angle_alpha   90.00
_cell.angle_beta   90.00
_cell.angle_gamma   90.00
#
_symmetry.space_group_name_H-M   'P 1'
#
loop_
_entity.id
_entity.type
_entity.pdbx_description
1 polymer ?
#
loop_
_entity_poly.entity_id
_entity_poly.type
_entity_poly.pdbx_seq_one_letter_code
_entity_poly.pdbx_strand_id
1 'polypeptide(L)'
;MRNKIALISVYNKEGIIEFAKELVQMGWKIISSGGTAKHLASAGIEVLDVAEITGMPPILDHRVLTLHPKIHGGLLVLDKPEHLAELEKYGIPWIDLVCVDLYPLEEEIAKGRGREAVLEKTDMGGVALLRSSAKGGRITICDQADRMEVIEWLKAGEPDKENFLNNLRAKTENVISKYCETSAEYHDNKYRAIFGEKVLECAYGENAYQKPAGLFTNGHGDVLGISNWKLLEGSPLSYNNICDVDRMLQTVTHIAAGFDKNFSNVPKIAIGVKHGNACGAGVASVDDFVQSLGPSLRSATPSQNHAASAIEKMLQGDLRAIFGGSVMLNFEVDEKVADELIHRYAGEDRRLLDIVAAPSFTTEAIEILSRKKGKCRLLVNPAIEKAGLNSIDTEQRFRYVRGGFLQQPNYTFVPEINNRDVILAWAIGCTSNSNTITLVKDSRLVGNGVGQQDRVGAAKLAIFRADESARELKNSLTLLHPSDGTFRLQNS
;
A
#
# COMPACT_ATOMS: atom_id res chain seq x y z
N MET A 1 23.95 -21.93 -34.55
CA MET A 1 23.39 -21.45 -33.27
C MET A 1 22.61 -22.62 -32.65
N ARG A 2 22.82 -22.91 -31.37
CA ARG A 2 21.99 -23.91 -30.64
C ARG A 2 20.56 -23.42 -30.52
N ASN A 3 19.61 -24.37 -30.49
CA ASN A 3 18.23 -24.03 -30.20
C ASN A 3 18.11 -23.56 -28.74
N LYS A 4 17.46 -22.42 -28.51
CA LYS A 4 17.12 -21.94 -27.17
C LYS A 4 16.02 -22.86 -26.55
N ILE A 5 16.11 -23.11 -25.27
CA ILE A 5 15.20 -24.05 -24.56
C ILE A 5 14.58 -23.32 -23.37
N ALA A 6 13.23 -23.41 -23.26
CA ALA A 6 12.47 -22.93 -22.12
C ALA A 6 11.86 -24.11 -21.37
N LEU A 7 12.07 -24.17 -20.05
CA LEU A 7 11.39 -25.09 -19.15
C LEU A 7 10.20 -24.37 -18.50
N ILE A 8 9.00 -24.91 -18.72
CA ILE A 8 7.75 -24.32 -18.23
C ILE A 8 7.07 -25.31 -17.28
N SER A 9 6.86 -24.90 -16.01
CA SER A 9 6.16 -25.66 -14.99
C SER A 9 5.35 -24.73 -14.10
N VAL A 10 4.08 -24.52 -14.42
CA VAL A 10 3.24 -23.53 -13.77
C VAL A 10 2.03 -24.19 -13.10
N TYR A 11 1.65 -23.66 -11.91
CA TYR A 11 0.42 -24.02 -11.23
C TYR A 11 -0.79 -23.38 -11.92
N ASN A 12 -0.77 -22.04 -12.07
CA ASN A 12 -1.78 -21.30 -12.80
C ASN A 12 -1.51 -21.35 -14.33
N LYS A 13 -2.51 -21.84 -15.08
CA LYS A 13 -2.41 -22.02 -16.54
C LYS A 13 -2.83 -20.81 -17.35
N GLU A 14 -3.30 -19.74 -16.71
CA GLU A 14 -3.75 -18.52 -17.38
C GLU A 14 -2.59 -17.85 -18.16
N GLY A 15 -2.83 -17.51 -19.43
CA GLY A 15 -1.85 -16.85 -20.29
C GLY A 15 -0.62 -17.68 -20.70
N ILE A 16 -0.50 -18.95 -20.26
CA ILE A 16 0.70 -19.76 -20.52
C ILE A 16 0.77 -20.25 -21.96
N ILE A 17 -0.37 -20.46 -22.62
CA ILE A 17 -0.44 -20.88 -24.01
C ILE A 17 0.09 -19.78 -24.92
N GLU A 18 -0.35 -18.54 -24.70
CA GLU A 18 0.09 -17.35 -25.43
C GLU A 18 1.59 -17.15 -25.28
N PHE A 19 2.08 -17.21 -24.05
CA PHE A 19 3.52 -17.11 -23.76
C PHE A 19 4.34 -18.19 -24.48
N ALA A 20 3.91 -19.45 -24.41
CA ALA A 20 4.61 -20.56 -25.04
C ALA A 20 4.58 -20.47 -26.58
N LYS A 21 3.46 -20.01 -27.19
CA LYS A 21 3.36 -19.75 -28.64
C LYS A 21 4.35 -18.69 -29.09
N GLU A 22 4.48 -17.59 -28.36
CA GLU A 22 5.44 -16.54 -28.67
C GLU A 22 6.89 -17.07 -28.65
N LEU A 23 7.24 -17.89 -27.65
CA LEU A 23 8.57 -18.53 -27.61
C LEU A 23 8.79 -19.46 -28.81
N VAL A 24 7.81 -20.30 -29.16
CA VAL A 24 7.90 -21.22 -30.30
C VAL A 24 8.07 -20.45 -31.62
N GLN A 25 7.34 -19.34 -31.83
CA GLN A 25 7.49 -18.48 -33.02
C GLN A 25 8.88 -17.87 -33.11
N MET A 26 9.57 -17.64 -31.99
CA MET A 26 10.97 -17.22 -31.94
C MET A 26 11.97 -18.39 -32.08
N GLY A 27 11.51 -19.61 -32.35
CA GLY A 27 12.36 -20.80 -32.54
C GLY A 27 12.83 -21.51 -31.27
N TRP A 28 12.18 -21.23 -30.12
CA TRP A 28 12.49 -21.91 -28.87
C TRP A 28 11.83 -23.30 -28.79
N LYS A 29 12.52 -24.24 -28.17
CA LYS A 29 11.95 -25.54 -27.77
C LYS A 29 11.39 -25.45 -26.36
N ILE A 30 10.27 -26.13 -26.11
CA ILE A 30 9.61 -26.14 -24.81
C ILE A 30 9.85 -27.48 -24.12
N ILE A 31 10.35 -27.43 -22.91
CA ILE A 31 10.39 -28.56 -21.96
C ILE A 31 9.30 -28.34 -20.93
N SER A 32 8.51 -29.34 -20.63
CA SER A 32 7.51 -29.25 -19.58
C SER A 32 7.18 -30.63 -19.00
N SER A 33 6.32 -30.69 -18.02
CA SER A 33 5.93 -31.95 -17.39
C SER A 33 4.50 -31.89 -16.83
N GLY A 34 3.93 -33.06 -16.58
CA GLY A 34 2.67 -33.21 -15.88
C GLY A 34 1.51 -32.44 -16.49
N GLY A 35 0.77 -31.70 -15.64
CA GLY A 35 -0.41 -30.93 -16.08
C GLY A 35 -0.09 -29.80 -17.03
N THR A 36 1.08 -29.14 -16.91
CA THR A 36 1.50 -28.07 -17.81
C THR A 36 1.81 -28.61 -19.20
N ALA A 37 2.54 -29.72 -19.31
CA ALA A 37 2.83 -30.35 -20.60
C ALA A 37 1.54 -30.76 -21.34
N LYS A 38 0.58 -31.39 -20.64
CA LYS A 38 -0.72 -31.76 -21.20
C LYS A 38 -1.49 -30.55 -21.71
N HIS A 39 -1.50 -29.46 -20.94
CA HIS A 39 -2.22 -28.23 -21.28
C HIS A 39 -1.62 -27.55 -22.53
N LEU A 40 -0.30 -27.45 -22.63
CA LEU A 40 0.39 -26.91 -23.80
C LEU A 40 0.21 -27.79 -25.05
N ALA A 41 0.33 -29.11 -24.90
CA ALA A 41 0.13 -30.05 -25.99
C ALA A 41 -1.31 -30.02 -26.54
N SER A 42 -2.33 -29.87 -25.66
CA SER A 42 -3.73 -29.73 -26.10
C SER A 42 -4.00 -28.47 -26.93
N ALA A 43 -3.13 -27.45 -26.81
CA ALA A 43 -3.14 -26.24 -27.63
C ALA A 43 -2.28 -26.32 -28.90
N GLY A 44 -1.78 -27.53 -29.24
CA GLY A 44 -0.98 -27.78 -30.43
C GLY A 44 0.48 -27.34 -30.31
N ILE A 45 0.99 -27.11 -29.11
CA ILE A 45 2.40 -26.75 -28.86
C ILE A 45 3.19 -28.03 -28.68
N GLU A 46 4.28 -28.19 -29.45
CA GLU A 46 5.21 -29.29 -29.28
C GLU A 46 5.98 -29.13 -27.96
N VAL A 47 5.89 -30.14 -27.10
CA VAL A 47 6.51 -30.15 -25.78
C VAL A 47 7.35 -31.41 -25.61
N LEU A 48 8.61 -31.24 -25.23
CA LEU A 48 9.47 -32.34 -24.80
C LEU A 48 9.20 -32.60 -23.31
N ASP A 49 8.78 -33.84 -22.99
CA ASP A 49 8.53 -34.19 -21.59
C ASP A 49 9.83 -34.30 -20.78
N VAL A 50 9.82 -33.81 -19.55
CA VAL A 50 10.96 -33.96 -18.62
C VAL A 50 11.38 -35.40 -18.47
N ALA A 51 10.44 -36.39 -18.49
CA ALA A 51 10.73 -37.80 -18.39
C ALA A 51 11.60 -38.30 -19.57
N GLU A 52 11.46 -37.75 -20.78
CA GLU A 52 12.29 -38.13 -21.93
C GLU A 52 13.74 -37.63 -21.75
N ILE A 53 13.95 -36.47 -21.12
CA ILE A 53 15.29 -35.95 -20.82
C ILE A 53 15.96 -36.71 -19.71
N THR A 54 15.23 -36.96 -18.62
CA THR A 54 15.76 -37.65 -17.42
C THR A 54 15.93 -39.14 -17.63
N GLY A 55 15.11 -39.73 -18.48
CA GLY A 55 14.98 -41.20 -18.64
C GLY A 55 14.21 -41.86 -17.49
N MET A 56 13.53 -41.08 -16.65
CA MET A 56 12.75 -41.55 -15.49
C MET A 56 11.34 -40.99 -15.53
N PRO A 57 10.30 -41.82 -15.31
CA PRO A 57 8.96 -41.32 -15.11
C PRO A 57 8.87 -40.55 -13.76
N PRO A 58 7.79 -39.76 -13.53
CA PRO A 58 7.51 -39.23 -12.20
C PRO A 58 7.44 -40.35 -11.17
N ILE A 59 8.08 -40.16 -10.03
CA ILE A 59 8.09 -41.13 -8.91
C ILE A 59 7.50 -40.52 -7.65
N LEU A 60 7.14 -41.36 -6.68
CA LEU A 60 6.58 -40.96 -5.39
C LEU A 60 5.34 -40.04 -5.55
N ASP A 61 4.38 -40.50 -6.34
CA ASP A 61 3.15 -39.75 -6.63
C ASP A 61 3.39 -38.31 -7.17
N HIS A 62 4.36 -38.19 -8.09
CA HIS A 62 4.80 -36.92 -8.71
C HIS A 62 5.62 -36.00 -7.81
N ARG A 63 6.02 -36.40 -6.61
CA ARG A 63 6.87 -35.58 -5.73
C ARG A 63 8.28 -35.34 -6.28
N VAL A 64 8.79 -36.27 -7.09
CA VAL A 64 10.11 -36.17 -7.73
C VAL A 64 9.94 -36.32 -9.24
N LEU A 65 10.25 -35.25 -9.96
CA LEU A 65 10.14 -35.17 -11.41
C LEU A 65 11.26 -34.32 -12.01
N THR A 66 11.36 -33.06 -11.61
CA THR A 66 12.36 -32.12 -12.11
C THR A 66 13.64 -32.09 -11.28
N LEU A 67 13.66 -32.73 -10.11
CA LEU A 67 14.83 -32.84 -9.23
C LEU A 67 15.82 -33.89 -9.76
N HIS A 68 16.46 -33.57 -10.88
CA HIS A 68 17.34 -34.50 -11.58
C HIS A 68 18.60 -33.79 -12.09
N PRO A 69 19.80 -34.43 -12.05
CA PRO A 69 21.06 -33.82 -12.52
C PRO A 69 20.99 -33.27 -13.96
N LYS A 70 20.28 -33.93 -14.87
CA LYS A 70 20.13 -33.44 -16.23
C LYS A 70 19.35 -32.14 -16.35
N ILE A 71 18.41 -31.88 -15.46
CA ILE A 71 17.64 -30.62 -15.43
C ILE A 71 18.48 -29.53 -14.77
N HIS A 72 18.96 -29.76 -13.55
CA HIS A 72 19.75 -28.78 -12.82
C HIS A 72 21.13 -28.51 -13.45
N GLY A 73 21.76 -29.52 -14.08
CA GLY A 73 22.97 -29.35 -14.86
C GLY A 73 22.76 -28.39 -16.04
N GLY A 74 21.65 -28.53 -16.79
CA GLY A 74 21.28 -27.62 -17.88
C GLY A 74 21.03 -26.18 -17.43
N LEU A 75 20.56 -25.98 -16.18
CA LEU A 75 20.34 -24.68 -15.60
C LEU A 75 21.64 -24.04 -15.06
N LEU A 76 22.53 -24.83 -14.46
CA LEU A 76 23.72 -24.36 -13.75
C LEU A 76 24.98 -24.31 -14.61
N VAL A 77 24.93 -24.82 -15.83
CA VAL A 77 26.08 -24.84 -16.75
C VAL A 77 26.61 -23.42 -17.01
N LEU A 78 27.93 -23.30 -17.04
CA LEU A 78 28.63 -22.08 -17.49
C LEU A 78 29.12 -22.27 -18.93
N ASP A 79 29.27 -21.19 -19.65
CA ASP A 79 29.86 -21.19 -21.01
C ASP A 79 31.37 -21.37 -20.93
N LYS A 80 31.77 -22.62 -20.63
CA LYS A 80 33.17 -23.05 -20.50
C LYS A 80 33.31 -24.37 -21.24
N PRO A 81 34.45 -24.60 -21.95
CA PRO A 81 34.67 -25.83 -22.74
C PRO A 81 34.45 -27.12 -21.92
N GLU A 82 34.93 -27.15 -20.67
CA GLU A 82 34.79 -28.31 -19.79
C GLU A 82 33.32 -28.62 -19.45
N HIS A 83 32.52 -27.58 -19.15
CA HIS A 83 31.09 -27.74 -18.86
C HIS A 83 30.31 -28.16 -20.11
N LEU A 84 30.64 -27.62 -21.27
CA LEU A 84 29.99 -27.98 -22.53
C LEU A 84 30.27 -29.43 -22.90
N ALA A 85 31.52 -29.91 -22.73
CA ALA A 85 31.88 -31.31 -22.91
C ALA A 85 31.12 -32.27 -21.94
N GLU A 86 30.88 -31.84 -20.68
CA GLU A 86 30.07 -32.61 -19.77
C GLU A 86 28.58 -32.67 -20.18
N LEU A 87 28.01 -31.56 -20.66
CA LEU A 87 26.64 -31.57 -21.18
C LEU A 87 26.49 -32.55 -22.36
N GLU A 88 27.43 -32.54 -23.27
CA GLU A 88 27.43 -33.46 -24.41
C GLU A 88 27.60 -34.91 -23.97
N LYS A 89 28.55 -35.20 -23.10
CA LYS A 89 28.83 -36.53 -22.57
C LYS A 89 27.63 -37.16 -21.90
N TYR A 90 26.85 -36.39 -21.14
CA TYR A 90 25.72 -36.88 -20.38
C TYR A 90 24.35 -36.66 -21.01
N GLY A 91 24.32 -36.07 -22.23
CA GLY A 91 23.09 -35.73 -22.94
C GLY A 91 22.22 -34.74 -22.13
N ILE A 92 22.84 -33.69 -21.60
CA ILE A 92 22.18 -32.66 -20.80
C ILE A 92 21.82 -31.48 -21.68
N PRO A 93 20.56 -31.08 -21.81
CA PRO A 93 20.19 -29.90 -22.58
C PRO A 93 20.58 -28.62 -21.83
N TRP A 94 21.12 -27.62 -22.55
CA TRP A 94 21.28 -26.28 -21.99
C TRP A 94 19.92 -25.60 -21.94
N ILE A 95 19.44 -25.25 -20.73
CA ILE A 95 18.15 -24.57 -20.52
C ILE A 95 18.41 -23.09 -20.36
N ASP A 96 17.75 -22.28 -21.19
CA ASP A 96 17.96 -20.82 -21.28
C ASP A 96 16.96 -20.02 -20.44
N LEU A 97 15.75 -20.56 -20.29
CA LEU A 97 14.63 -19.92 -19.58
C LEU A 97 13.91 -20.92 -18.69
N VAL A 98 13.52 -20.45 -17.52
CA VAL A 98 12.59 -21.17 -16.62
C VAL A 98 11.40 -20.26 -16.36
N CYS A 99 10.18 -20.81 -16.54
CA CYS A 99 8.93 -20.18 -16.14
C CYS A 99 8.21 -21.11 -15.16
N VAL A 100 8.18 -20.71 -13.89
CA VAL A 100 7.61 -21.48 -12.78
C VAL A 100 6.84 -20.56 -11.88
N ASP A 101 5.59 -20.89 -11.61
CA ASP A 101 4.86 -20.34 -10.48
C ASP A 101 4.65 -21.46 -9.44
N LEU A 102 4.84 -21.11 -8.18
CA LEU A 102 4.78 -22.05 -7.06
C LEU A 102 3.32 -22.40 -6.71
N TYR A 103 3.13 -23.53 -6.04
CA TYR A 103 1.84 -23.84 -5.43
C TYR A 103 1.44 -22.73 -4.44
N PRO A 104 0.15 -22.32 -4.38
CA PRO A 104 -0.32 -21.25 -3.50
C PRO A 104 -0.39 -21.72 -2.04
N LEU A 105 0.75 -21.79 -1.37
CA LEU A 105 0.88 -22.32 -0.01
C LEU A 105 0.06 -21.53 1.02
N GLU A 106 0.05 -20.18 0.92
CA GLU A 106 -0.74 -19.31 1.79
C GLU A 106 -2.24 -19.64 1.72
N GLU A 107 -2.76 -19.84 0.49
CA GLU A 107 -4.16 -20.22 0.29
C GLU A 107 -4.46 -21.60 0.87
N GLU A 108 -3.54 -22.56 0.74
CA GLU A 108 -3.73 -23.90 1.27
C GLU A 108 -3.73 -23.92 2.80
N ILE A 109 -2.86 -23.12 3.42
CA ILE A 109 -2.85 -22.90 4.88
C ILE A 109 -4.19 -22.29 5.33
N ALA A 110 -4.67 -21.26 4.62
CA ALA A 110 -5.93 -20.56 4.93
C ALA A 110 -7.16 -21.48 4.85
N LYS A 111 -7.12 -22.54 4.01
CA LYS A 111 -8.21 -23.55 3.92
C LYS A 111 -8.35 -24.41 5.18
N GLY A 112 -7.36 -24.43 6.07
CA GLY A 112 -7.41 -25.15 7.35
C GLY A 112 -7.56 -26.68 7.23
N ARG A 113 -7.09 -27.29 6.11
CA ARG A 113 -7.25 -28.73 5.84
C ARG A 113 -6.33 -29.65 6.67
N GLY A 114 -5.48 -29.05 7.49
CA GLY A 114 -4.56 -29.78 8.35
C GLY A 114 -3.15 -29.94 7.76
N ARG A 115 -2.24 -30.43 8.62
CA ARG A 115 -0.79 -30.44 8.34
C ARG A 115 -0.42 -31.29 7.11
N GLU A 116 -1.05 -32.46 6.93
CA GLU A 116 -0.75 -33.34 5.80
C GLU A 116 -1.06 -32.68 4.46
N ALA A 117 -2.20 -31.99 4.35
CA ALA A 117 -2.59 -31.27 3.13
C ALA A 117 -1.63 -30.13 2.80
N VAL A 118 -1.17 -29.39 3.81
CA VAL A 118 -0.19 -28.31 3.63
C VAL A 118 1.17 -28.86 3.21
N LEU A 119 1.66 -29.95 3.85
CA LEU A 119 2.90 -30.61 3.46
C LEU A 119 2.85 -31.12 2.02
N GLU A 120 1.71 -31.70 1.58
CA GLU A 120 1.54 -32.18 0.21
C GLU A 120 1.58 -31.06 -0.82
N LYS A 121 1.19 -29.84 -0.43
CA LYS A 121 1.20 -28.64 -1.29
C LYS A 121 2.46 -27.79 -1.13
N THR A 122 3.40 -28.21 -0.29
CA THR A 122 4.70 -27.53 -0.20
C THR A 122 5.55 -27.88 -1.42
N ASP A 123 5.81 -26.87 -2.26
CA ASP A 123 6.53 -27.05 -3.54
C ASP A 123 8.04 -27.22 -3.32
N MET A 124 8.57 -28.37 -3.71
CA MET A 124 10.01 -28.63 -3.69
C MET A 124 10.64 -28.43 -5.06
N GLY A 125 9.98 -28.92 -6.12
CA GLY A 125 10.51 -28.89 -7.48
C GLY A 125 10.57 -27.49 -8.05
N GLY A 126 9.51 -26.70 -7.87
CA GLY A 126 9.43 -25.31 -8.34
C GLY A 126 10.47 -24.43 -7.67
N VAL A 127 10.60 -24.49 -6.35
CA VAL A 127 11.62 -23.75 -5.59
C VAL A 127 13.04 -24.09 -6.05
N ALA A 128 13.33 -25.40 -6.25
CA ALA A 128 14.64 -25.85 -6.70
C ALA A 128 14.97 -25.39 -8.15
N LEU A 129 13.98 -25.43 -9.04
CA LEU A 129 14.12 -24.92 -10.43
C LEU A 129 14.41 -23.42 -10.44
N LEU A 130 13.61 -22.63 -9.73
CA LEU A 130 13.78 -21.19 -9.62
C LEU A 130 15.15 -20.83 -9.04
N ARG A 131 15.56 -21.51 -7.95
CA ARG A 131 16.86 -21.29 -7.32
C ARG A 131 18.04 -21.62 -8.23
N SER A 132 17.97 -22.75 -8.97
CA SER A 132 19.01 -23.15 -9.90
C SER A 132 19.09 -22.21 -11.12
N SER A 133 17.94 -21.80 -11.64
CA SER A 133 17.84 -20.87 -12.76
C SER A 133 18.43 -19.51 -12.41
N ALA A 134 18.05 -18.94 -11.26
CA ALA A 134 18.59 -17.68 -10.75
C ALA A 134 20.12 -17.75 -10.57
N LYS A 135 20.64 -18.81 -9.94
CA LYS A 135 22.08 -19.02 -9.76
C LYS A 135 22.81 -19.22 -11.09
N GLY A 136 22.21 -19.92 -12.03
CA GLY A 136 22.80 -20.19 -13.35
C GLY A 136 22.75 -19.00 -14.32
N GLY A 137 22.14 -17.88 -13.92
CA GLY A 137 22.02 -16.69 -14.76
C GLY A 137 21.07 -16.86 -15.95
N ARG A 138 20.05 -17.71 -15.80
CA ARG A 138 19.01 -17.93 -16.81
C ARG A 138 17.94 -16.86 -16.75
N ILE A 139 17.14 -16.75 -17.81
CA ILE A 139 15.89 -15.97 -17.77
C ILE A 139 14.96 -16.71 -16.81
N THR A 140 14.63 -16.11 -15.66
CA THR A 140 13.86 -16.75 -14.62
C THR A 140 12.57 -16.00 -14.39
N ILE A 141 11.42 -16.62 -14.68
CA ILE A 141 10.08 -16.06 -14.52
C ILE A 141 9.40 -16.81 -13.38
N CYS A 142 9.11 -16.11 -12.30
CA CYS A 142 8.43 -16.63 -11.10
C CYS A 142 7.05 -15.99 -10.86
N ASP A 143 6.64 -15.10 -11.76
CA ASP A 143 5.39 -14.36 -11.70
C ASP A 143 4.76 -14.29 -13.09
N GLN A 144 3.45 -14.52 -13.16
CA GLN A 144 2.70 -14.46 -14.41
C GLN A 144 2.81 -13.09 -15.09
N ALA A 145 2.86 -12.00 -14.33
CA ALA A 145 2.94 -10.64 -14.84
C ALA A 145 4.20 -10.39 -15.69
N ASP A 146 5.31 -11.09 -15.39
CA ASP A 146 6.59 -10.88 -16.11
C ASP A 146 6.64 -11.58 -17.49
N ARG A 147 5.70 -12.49 -17.79
CA ARG A 147 5.75 -13.33 -19.00
C ARG A 147 5.80 -12.51 -20.28
N MET A 148 4.90 -11.53 -20.41
CA MET A 148 4.83 -10.70 -21.61
C MET A 148 5.95 -9.67 -21.68
N GLU A 149 6.40 -9.14 -20.55
CA GLU A 149 7.56 -8.25 -20.48
C GLU A 149 8.82 -8.96 -20.99
N VAL A 150 9.04 -10.22 -20.60
CA VAL A 150 10.15 -11.04 -21.13
C VAL A 150 10.02 -11.27 -22.63
N ILE A 151 8.82 -11.53 -23.15
CA ILE A 151 8.59 -11.67 -24.60
C ILE A 151 8.96 -10.39 -25.35
N GLU A 152 8.50 -9.24 -24.89
CA GLU A 152 8.82 -7.94 -25.52
C GLU A 152 10.32 -7.63 -25.44
N TRP A 153 10.95 -7.92 -24.31
CA TRP A 153 12.39 -7.78 -24.15
C TRP A 153 13.20 -8.68 -25.12
N LEU A 154 12.77 -9.94 -25.31
CA LEU A 154 13.39 -10.87 -26.28
C LEU A 154 13.23 -10.37 -27.71
N LYS A 155 12.02 -9.88 -28.08
CA LYS A 155 11.74 -9.30 -29.41
C LYS A 155 12.55 -8.04 -29.69
N ALA A 156 12.81 -7.24 -28.65
CA ALA A 156 13.63 -6.04 -28.74
C ALA A 156 15.14 -6.32 -28.84
N GLY A 157 15.56 -7.59 -28.84
CA GLY A 157 16.98 -7.98 -28.98
C GLY A 157 17.75 -7.96 -27.64
N GLU A 158 17.08 -8.19 -26.54
CA GLU A 158 17.67 -8.34 -25.19
C GLU A 158 18.41 -7.06 -24.72
N PRO A 159 17.82 -5.83 -24.78
CA PRO A 159 18.48 -4.60 -24.35
C PRO A 159 18.78 -4.64 -22.85
N ASP A 160 19.88 -4.01 -22.42
CA ASP A 160 20.32 -3.93 -21.01
C ASP A 160 20.24 -5.28 -20.27
N LYS A 161 20.75 -6.31 -20.92
CA LYS A 161 20.59 -7.72 -20.52
C LYS A 161 21.00 -7.98 -19.08
N GLU A 162 22.11 -7.41 -18.64
CA GLU A 162 22.65 -7.66 -17.30
C GLU A 162 21.67 -7.16 -16.22
N ASN A 163 21.20 -5.92 -16.34
CA ASN A 163 20.25 -5.34 -15.38
C ASN A 163 18.91 -6.04 -15.44
N PHE A 164 18.40 -6.35 -16.62
CA PHE A 164 17.13 -7.06 -16.76
C PHE A 164 17.17 -8.44 -16.09
N LEU A 165 18.21 -9.25 -16.36
CA LEU A 165 18.36 -10.56 -15.71
C LEU A 165 18.61 -10.45 -14.21
N ASN A 166 19.31 -9.42 -13.74
CA ASN A 166 19.50 -9.19 -12.31
C ASN A 166 18.19 -8.84 -11.59
N ASN A 167 17.31 -8.07 -12.24
CA ASN A 167 15.98 -7.77 -11.70
C ASN A 167 15.11 -9.04 -11.55
N LEU A 168 15.04 -9.86 -12.60
CA LEU A 168 14.33 -11.15 -12.56
C LEU A 168 14.91 -12.08 -11.49
N ARG A 169 16.23 -12.13 -11.35
CA ARG A 169 16.93 -12.90 -10.33
C ARG A 169 16.57 -12.43 -8.93
N ALA A 170 16.64 -11.11 -8.68
CA ALA A 170 16.30 -10.53 -7.38
C ALA A 170 14.85 -10.81 -6.98
N LYS A 171 13.91 -10.64 -7.93
CA LYS A 171 12.49 -10.99 -7.73
C LYS A 171 12.33 -12.46 -7.39
N THR A 172 13.00 -13.36 -8.11
CA THR A 172 12.95 -14.80 -7.89
C THR A 172 13.45 -15.18 -6.50
N GLU A 173 14.58 -14.64 -6.05
CA GLU A 173 15.12 -14.89 -4.71
C GLU A 173 14.17 -14.38 -3.62
N ASN A 174 13.53 -13.23 -3.84
CA ASN A 174 12.53 -12.68 -2.92
C ASN A 174 11.29 -13.58 -2.81
N VAL A 175 10.76 -14.07 -3.95
CA VAL A 175 9.61 -15.00 -3.99
C VAL A 175 9.94 -16.30 -3.26
N ILE A 176 11.12 -16.89 -3.51
CA ILE A 176 11.57 -18.11 -2.80
C ILE A 176 11.67 -17.86 -1.29
N SER A 177 12.25 -16.72 -0.89
CA SER A 177 12.43 -16.37 0.52
C SER A 177 11.10 -16.24 1.23
N LYS A 178 10.13 -15.55 0.62
CA LYS A 178 8.77 -15.39 1.16
C LYS A 178 8.08 -16.75 1.27
N TYR A 179 8.18 -17.60 0.24
CA TYR A 179 7.60 -18.95 0.24
C TYR A 179 8.15 -19.82 1.37
N CYS A 180 9.47 -19.80 1.56
CA CYS A 180 10.11 -20.56 2.63
C CYS A 180 9.75 -20.04 4.03
N GLU A 181 9.60 -18.72 4.17
CA GLU A 181 9.17 -18.10 5.44
C GLU A 181 7.73 -18.48 5.78
N THR A 182 6.79 -18.40 4.82
CA THR A 182 5.40 -18.85 4.99
C THR A 182 5.35 -20.31 5.48
N SER A 183 6.18 -21.18 4.90
CA SER A 183 6.29 -22.57 5.35
C SER A 183 6.85 -22.69 6.77
N ALA A 184 7.90 -21.93 7.09
CA ALA A 184 8.51 -21.95 8.42
C ALA A 184 7.54 -21.48 9.50
N GLU A 185 6.83 -20.38 9.24
CA GLU A 185 5.81 -19.83 10.13
C GLU A 185 4.66 -20.83 10.39
N TYR A 186 4.21 -21.52 9.37
CA TYR A 186 3.18 -22.56 9.52
C TYR A 186 3.61 -23.67 10.45
N HIS A 187 4.90 -24.05 10.43
CA HIS A 187 5.41 -25.14 11.26
C HIS A 187 5.73 -24.69 12.69
N ASP A 188 6.26 -23.46 12.88
CA ASP A 188 6.60 -22.91 14.19
C ASP A 188 6.60 -21.37 14.11
N ASN A 189 5.74 -20.71 14.89
CA ASN A 189 5.62 -19.24 14.96
C ASN A 189 6.86 -18.54 15.58
N LYS A 190 7.90 -19.29 15.89
CA LYS A 190 9.18 -18.80 16.41
C LYS A 190 9.97 -18.00 15.37
N TYR A 191 9.74 -18.24 14.09
CA TYR A 191 10.47 -17.59 13.00
C TYR A 191 9.58 -16.57 12.32
N ARG A 192 10.13 -15.39 12.05
CA ARG A 192 9.46 -14.28 11.37
C ARG A 192 10.43 -13.51 10.50
N ALA A 193 9.97 -13.08 9.33
CA ALA A 193 10.66 -12.15 8.46
C ALA A 193 9.73 -11.00 8.05
N ILE A 194 10.33 -9.88 7.67
CA ILE A 194 9.63 -8.74 7.06
C ILE A 194 10.13 -8.65 5.63
N PHE A 195 9.23 -8.87 4.67
CA PHE A 195 9.53 -8.76 3.25
C PHE A 195 8.87 -7.50 2.68
N GLY A 196 9.52 -6.91 1.69
CA GLY A 196 8.95 -5.79 0.98
C GLY A 196 9.68 -5.52 -0.33
N GLU A 197 8.91 -5.11 -1.33
CA GLU A 197 9.40 -4.57 -2.59
C GLU A 197 9.43 -3.04 -2.50
N LYS A 198 10.55 -2.42 -2.89
CA LYS A 198 10.67 -0.96 -2.88
C LYS A 198 9.83 -0.35 -4.01
N VAL A 199 8.82 0.42 -3.65
CA VAL A 199 7.90 1.08 -4.59
C VAL A 199 8.11 2.59 -4.69
N LEU A 200 8.81 3.19 -3.72
CA LEU A 200 9.10 4.61 -3.74
C LEU A 200 10.49 4.87 -3.12
N GLU A 201 11.28 5.70 -3.80
CA GLU A 201 12.52 6.27 -3.26
C GLU A 201 12.18 7.57 -2.53
N CYS A 202 12.52 7.66 -1.24
CA CYS A 202 12.41 8.90 -0.48
C CYS A 202 13.70 9.71 -0.60
N ALA A 203 13.58 11.03 -0.68
CA ALA A 203 14.76 11.90 -0.75
C ALA A 203 15.71 11.71 0.45
N TYR A 204 15.15 11.38 1.62
CA TYR A 204 15.83 11.05 2.87
C TYR A 204 14.81 10.48 3.88
N GLY A 205 15.27 9.94 5.01
CA GLY A 205 14.45 9.42 6.09
C GLY A 205 13.82 10.54 6.95
N GLU A 206 13.72 10.33 8.25
CA GLU A 206 13.20 11.37 9.16
C GLU A 206 14.04 12.64 9.14
N ASN A 207 15.35 12.49 8.95
CA ASN A 207 16.30 13.59 8.87
C ASN A 207 17.11 13.52 7.56
N ALA A 208 17.60 14.67 7.10
CA ALA A 208 18.24 14.83 5.79
C ALA A 208 19.48 13.96 5.54
N TYR A 209 20.18 13.53 6.60
CA TYR A 209 21.36 12.67 6.50
C TYR A 209 21.04 11.17 6.50
N GLN A 210 19.78 10.78 6.77
CA GLN A 210 19.36 9.38 6.78
C GLN A 210 19.03 8.90 5.36
N LYS A 211 20.05 8.43 4.65
CA LYS A 211 19.96 7.91 3.28
C LYS A 211 20.67 6.56 3.18
N PRO A 212 20.20 5.63 2.32
CA PRO A 212 18.96 5.70 1.51
C PRO A 212 17.69 5.54 2.36
N ALA A 213 16.55 6.00 1.84
CA ALA A 213 15.24 5.81 2.44
C ALA A 213 14.19 5.51 1.36
N GLY A 214 13.18 4.70 1.66
CA GLY A 214 12.18 4.30 0.70
C GLY A 214 10.94 3.67 1.33
N LEU A 215 9.86 3.61 0.57
CA LEU A 215 8.67 2.85 0.91
C LEU A 215 8.78 1.46 0.28
N PHE A 216 8.54 0.45 1.08
CA PHE A 216 8.46 -0.94 0.65
C PHE A 216 7.04 -1.45 0.87
N THR A 217 6.46 -2.09 -0.15
CA THR A 217 5.16 -2.77 -0.02
C THR A 217 5.36 -4.25 0.25
N ASN A 218 4.51 -4.83 1.10
CA ASN A 218 4.49 -6.27 1.36
C ASN A 218 3.70 -7.07 0.30
N GLY A 219 3.04 -6.36 -0.65
CA GLY A 219 2.24 -6.98 -1.71
C GLY A 219 0.86 -7.48 -1.28
N HIS A 220 0.41 -7.20 -0.03
CA HIS A 220 -0.97 -7.47 0.36
C HIS A 220 -1.93 -6.56 -0.40
N GLY A 221 -3.06 -7.10 -0.84
CA GLY A 221 -4.02 -6.42 -1.71
C GLY A 221 -4.88 -5.33 -1.03
N ASP A 222 -4.37 -4.66 0.01
CA ASP A 222 -5.07 -3.54 0.64
C ASP A 222 -5.22 -2.37 -0.34
N VAL A 223 -6.45 -2.13 -0.78
CA VAL A 223 -6.78 -1.06 -1.72
C VAL A 223 -6.49 0.35 -1.17
N LEU A 224 -6.43 0.50 0.16
CA LEU A 224 -6.08 1.74 0.85
C LEU A 224 -4.60 1.83 1.19
N GLY A 225 -3.83 0.76 0.99
CA GLY A 225 -2.38 0.74 1.27
C GLY A 225 -1.65 1.95 0.69
N ILE A 226 -0.64 2.44 1.38
CA ILE A 226 0.08 3.68 1.01
C ILE A 226 0.62 3.62 -0.42
N SER A 227 1.06 2.46 -0.89
CA SER A 227 1.54 2.23 -2.27
C SER A 227 0.47 2.44 -3.35
N ASN A 228 -0.83 2.43 -2.98
CA ASN A 228 -1.96 2.61 -3.90
C ASN A 228 -2.43 4.07 -4.01
N TRP A 229 -1.79 4.99 -3.29
CA TRP A 229 -2.03 6.42 -3.42
C TRP A 229 -1.18 7.00 -4.55
N LYS A 230 -1.84 7.58 -5.55
CA LYS A 230 -1.17 8.18 -6.71
C LYS A 230 -0.90 9.66 -6.46
N LEU A 231 0.33 10.09 -6.73
CA LEU A 231 0.69 11.51 -6.76
C LEU A 231 0.19 12.12 -8.08
N LEU A 232 -0.82 13.01 -7.99
CA LEU A 232 -1.34 13.74 -9.15
C LEU A 232 -0.50 14.97 -9.46
N GLU A 233 -0.11 15.71 -8.41
CA GLU A 233 0.61 16.99 -8.52
C GLU A 233 1.57 17.09 -7.34
N GLY A 234 2.71 17.76 -7.55
CA GLY A 234 3.68 18.06 -6.51
C GLY A 234 5.02 17.32 -6.64
N SER A 235 5.93 17.61 -5.72
CA SER A 235 7.22 16.92 -5.64
C SER A 235 7.08 15.53 -5.01
N PRO A 236 8.03 14.60 -5.25
CA PRO A 236 8.01 13.28 -4.62
C PRO A 236 7.84 13.35 -3.09
N LEU A 237 7.18 12.34 -2.54
CA LEU A 237 6.94 12.25 -1.09
C LEU A 237 8.26 12.07 -0.33
N SER A 238 8.40 12.75 0.80
CA SER A 238 9.42 12.46 1.78
C SER A 238 8.96 11.36 2.74
N TYR A 239 9.89 10.79 3.50
CA TYR A 239 9.60 9.84 4.57
C TYR A 239 8.53 10.38 5.54
N ASN A 240 8.69 11.62 6.01
CA ASN A 240 7.74 12.26 6.92
C ASN A 240 6.36 12.48 6.28
N ASN A 241 6.30 12.79 4.98
CA ASN A 241 5.04 12.87 4.27
C ASN A 241 4.29 11.53 4.29
N ILE A 242 4.99 10.42 4.09
CA ILE A 242 4.41 9.07 4.14
C ILE A 242 3.89 8.77 5.55
N CYS A 243 4.64 9.12 6.60
CA CYS A 243 4.20 8.95 7.98
C CYS A 243 2.94 9.77 8.30
N ASP A 244 2.82 10.99 7.76
CA ASP A 244 1.62 11.81 7.92
C ASP A 244 0.43 11.20 7.19
N VAL A 245 0.62 10.71 5.94
CA VAL A 245 -0.44 10.02 5.17
C VAL A 245 -0.91 8.77 5.88
N ASP A 246 0.00 7.94 6.38
CA ASP A 246 -0.33 6.74 7.16
C ASP A 246 -1.17 7.08 8.40
N ARG A 247 -0.78 8.11 9.15
CA ARG A 247 -1.54 8.56 10.32
C ARG A 247 -2.93 9.08 9.96
N MET A 248 -3.04 9.86 8.88
CA MET A 248 -4.34 10.34 8.40
C MET A 248 -5.24 9.18 8.01
N LEU A 249 -4.69 8.21 7.27
CA LEU A 249 -5.41 7.03 6.82
C LEU A 249 -5.93 6.20 8.00
N GLN A 250 -5.07 5.90 8.97
CA GLN A 250 -5.46 5.21 10.20
C GLN A 250 -6.62 5.93 10.91
N THR A 251 -6.54 7.24 11.04
CA THR A 251 -7.56 8.00 11.75
C THR A 251 -8.88 8.08 10.97
N VAL A 252 -8.83 8.33 9.65
CA VAL A 252 -10.03 8.38 8.80
C VAL A 252 -10.75 7.02 8.79
N THR A 253 -10.01 5.92 8.66
CA THR A 253 -10.60 4.57 8.64
C THR A 253 -11.22 4.20 9.98
N HIS A 254 -10.64 4.59 11.13
CA HIS A 254 -11.25 4.39 12.44
C HIS A 254 -12.49 5.27 12.64
N ILE A 255 -12.49 6.53 12.20
CA ILE A 255 -13.68 7.38 12.22
C ILE A 255 -14.78 6.71 11.38
N ALA A 256 -14.48 6.35 10.13
CA ALA A 256 -15.43 5.72 9.23
C ALA A 256 -16.01 4.43 9.80
N ALA A 257 -15.16 3.54 10.34
CA ALA A 257 -15.60 2.29 10.96
C ALA A 257 -16.48 2.51 12.18
N GLY A 258 -16.14 3.49 13.03
CA GLY A 258 -16.95 3.84 14.19
C GLY A 258 -18.35 4.34 13.81
N PHE A 259 -18.43 5.20 12.79
CA PHE A 259 -19.72 5.68 12.30
C PHE A 259 -20.52 4.61 11.55
N ASP A 260 -19.86 3.79 10.72
CA ASP A 260 -20.50 2.68 10.02
C ASP A 260 -21.11 1.67 10.98
N LYS A 261 -20.34 1.20 11.96
CA LYS A 261 -20.79 0.23 12.97
C LYS A 261 -21.98 0.73 13.80
N ASN A 262 -21.97 2.01 14.22
CA ASN A 262 -22.90 2.53 15.19
C ASN A 262 -24.12 3.26 14.58
N PHE A 263 -23.98 3.75 13.35
CA PHE A 263 -25.04 4.53 12.68
C PHE A 263 -25.37 4.03 11.28
N SER A 264 -24.70 2.99 10.77
CA SER A 264 -24.84 2.47 9.39
C SER A 264 -24.73 3.57 8.33
N ASN A 265 -23.97 4.61 8.62
CA ASN A 265 -23.77 5.78 7.76
C ASN A 265 -22.42 6.43 8.05
N VAL A 266 -21.56 6.53 7.06
CA VAL A 266 -20.29 7.22 7.16
C VAL A 266 -20.45 8.66 6.71
N PRO A 267 -20.21 9.65 7.58
CA PRO A 267 -20.31 11.06 7.19
C PRO A 267 -19.15 11.49 6.29
N LYS A 268 -19.22 12.72 5.75
CA LYS A 268 -18.04 13.38 5.21
C LYS A 268 -17.05 13.66 6.34
N ILE A 269 -15.80 13.25 6.16
CA ILE A 269 -14.71 13.31 7.14
C ILE A 269 -13.59 14.17 6.59
N ALA A 270 -13.12 15.13 7.40
CA ALA A 270 -11.91 15.89 7.13
C ALA A 270 -10.96 15.76 8.33
N ILE A 271 -9.71 15.39 8.08
CA ILE A 271 -8.67 15.32 9.10
C ILE A 271 -7.43 16.08 8.68
N GLY A 272 -6.84 16.81 9.63
CA GLY A 272 -5.55 17.48 9.51
C GLY A 272 -4.53 16.87 10.45
N VAL A 273 -3.35 16.55 9.93
CA VAL A 273 -2.23 15.92 10.65
C VAL A 273 -0.97 16.72 10.42
N LYS A 274 -0.14 16.79 11.45
CA LYS A 274 1.21 17.31 11.35
C LYS A 274 2.16 16.52 12.23
N HIS A 275 3.29 16.09 11.68
CA HIS A 275 4.28 15.25 12.37
C HIS A 275 3.66 13.99 13.02
N GLY A 276 2.77 13.31 12.27
CA GLY A 276 2.12 12.09 12.71
C GLY A 276 1.09 12.26 13.84
N ASN A 277 0.58 13.47 14.07
CA ASN A 277 -0.41 13.75 15.10
C ASN A 277 -1.60 14.55 14.54
N ALA A 278 -2.82 14.14 14.90
CA ALA A 278 -4.02 14.86 14.53
C ALA A 278 -4.06 16.23 15.22
N CYS A 279 -4.13 17.30 14.42
CA CYS A 279 -4.26 18.69 14.87
C CYS A 279 -5.63 19.28 14.53
N GLY A 280 -6.40 18.64 13.66
CA GLY A 280 -7.77 19.00 13.34
C GLY A 280 -8.54 17.78 12.85
N ALA A 281 -9.81 17.67 13.22
CA ALA A 281 -10.73 16.68 12.67
C ALA A 281 -12.15 17.22 12.73
N GLY A 282 -12.91 16.98 11.68
CA GLY A 282 -14.31 17.37 11.59
C GLY A 282 -15.12 16.33 10.82
N VAL A 283 -16.34 16.07 11.29
CA VAL A 283 -17.31 15.26 10.56
C VAL A 283 -18.58 16.06 10.32
N ALA A 284 -19.13 15.93 9.12
CA ALA A 284 -20.39 16.60 8.79
C ALA A 284 -21.54 16.02 9.63
N SER A 285 -22.47 16.88 10.06
CA SER A 285 -23.69 16.48 10.75
C SER A 285 -24.87 16.57 9.79
N VAL A 286 -25.87 15.68 9.95
CA VAL A 286 -27.13 15.79 9.22
C VAL A 286 -27.86 17.09 9.59
N ASP A 287 -27.70 17.55 10.85
CA ASP A 287 -28.31 18.78 11.38
C ASP A 287 -27.63 20.06 10.88
N ASP A 288 -26.38 19.99 10.41
CA ASP A 288 -25.66 21.14 9.83
C ASP A 288 -26.36 21.67 8.58
N PHE A 289 -27.19 20.85 7.91
CA PHE A 289 -28.00 21.25 6.78
C PHE A 289 -29.10 22.25 7.15
N VAL A 290 -29.67 22.14 8.35
CA VAL A 290 -30.81 22.97 8.80
C VAL A 290 -30.34 24.30 9.37
N GLN A 291 -29.19 24.35 10.04
CA GLN A 291 -28.68 25.55 10.72
C GLN A 291 -27.82 26.47 9.85
N SER A 292 -27.19 25.96 8.77
CA SER A 292 -26.28 26.72 7.92
C SER A 292 -26.95 27.54 6.81
N LEU A 293 -28.26 27.67 6.79
CA LEU A 293 -29.01 28.44 5.80
C LEU A 293 -28.85 29.96 5.97
N GLY A 294 -27.60 30.43 6.07
CA GLY A 294 -27.29 31.83 5.79
C GLY A 294 -27.56 32.18 4.32
N PRO A 295 -27.83 33.45 3.99
CA PRO A 295 -28.21 33.86 2.64
C PRO A 295 -27.22 33.49 1.53
N SER A 296 -25.93 33.32 1.86
CA SER A 296 -24.87 32.97 0.93
C SER A 296 -24.75 31.48 0.57
N LEU A 297 -25.36 30.58 1.34
CA LEU A 297 -25.28 29.11 1.14
C LEU A 297 -26.50 28.50 0.44
N ARG A 298 -27.53 29.32 0.15
CA ARG A 298 -28.76 28.84 -0.51
C ARG A 298 -28.59 28.30 -1.92
N SER A 299 -27.43 28.53 -2.56
CA SER A 299 -27.13 28.04 -3.91
C SER A 299 -26.32 26.73 -3.94
N ALA A 300 -25.82 26.25 -2.77
CA ALA A 300 -25.01 25.02 -2.71
C ALA A 300 -25.87 23.75 -2.58
N THR A 301 -25.38 22.64 -3.14
CA THR A 301 -26.04 21.34 -2.98
C THR A 301 -25.84 20.81 -1.54
N PRO A 302 -26.73 19.93 -1.03
CA PRO A 302 -26.55 19.30 0.28
C PRO A 302 -25.19 18.65 0.46
N SER A 303 -24.65 18.00 -0.58
CA SER A 303 -23.32 17.37 -0.55
C SER A 303 -22.19 18.40 -0.36
N GLN A 304 -22.27 19.55 -1.00
CA GLN A 304 -21.29 20.65 -0.88
C GLN A 304 -21.35 21.28 0.52
N ASN A 305 -22.52 21.46 1.09
CA ASN A 305 -22.69 21.99 2.45
C ASN A 305 -22.08 21.05 3.50
N HIS A 306 -22.25 19.74 3.34
CA HIS A 306 -21.63 18.75 4.25
C HIS A 306 -20.10 18.75 4.12
N ALA A 307 -19.54 18.87 2.93
CA ALA A 307 -18.10 18.96 2.71
C ALA A 307 -17.52 20.21 3.39
N ALA A 308 -18.13 21.38 3.17
CA ALA A 308 -17.73 22.64 3.78
C ALA A 308 -17.79 22.58 5.32
N SER A 309 -18.84 21.97 5.89
CA SER A 309 -18.98 21.77 7.35
C SER A 309 -17.86 20.89 7.92
N ALA A 310 -17.50 19.78 7.28
CA ALA A 310 -16.42 18.91 7.75
C ALA A 310 -15.06 19.64 7.75
N ILE A 311 -14.79 20.41 6.67
CA ILE A 311 -13.55 21.18 6.54
C ILE A 311 -13.50 22.29 7.60
N GLU A 312 -14.58 23.05 7.75
CA GLU A 312 -14.68 24.11 8.76
C GLU A 312 -14.36 23.56 10.15
N LYS A 313 -15.00 22.47 10.55
CA LYS A 313 -14.78 21.81 11.84
C LYS A 313 -13.35 21.33 12.00
N MET A 314 -12.75 20.77 10.95
CA MET A 314 -11.34 20.34 10.96
C MET A 314 -10.41 21.53 11.17
N LEU A 315 -10.61 22.63 10.42
CA LEU A 315 -9.79 23.83 10.55
C LEU A 315 -9.90 24.51 11.91
N GLN A 316 -11.10 24.53 12.51
CA GLN A 316 -11.35 25.08 13.83
C GLN A 316 -10.67 24.30 14.97
N GLY A 317 -10.05 23.14 14.69
CA GLY A 317 -9.34 22.35 15.69
C GLY A 317 -8.07 23.02 16.19
N ASP A 318 -7.16 23.41 15.29
CA ASP A 318 -5.94 24.15 15.63
C ASP A 318 -5.44 24.88 14.36
N LEU A 319 -5.85 26.14 14.20
CA LEU A 319 -5.55 26.96 13.00
C LEU A 319 -4.05 27.12 12.77
N ARG A 320 -3.25 27.21 13.82
CA ARG A 320 -1.80 27.37 13.73
C ARG A 320 -1.12 26.06 13.37
N ALA A 321 -1.52 24.94 13.98
CA ALA A 321 -0.89 23.67 13.75
C ALA A 321 -1.14 23.14 12.33
N ILE A 322 -2.33 23.38 11.74
CA ILE A 322 -2.64 22.95 10.37
C ILE A 322 -1.84 23.68 9.29
N PHE A 323 -1.26 24.85 9.61
CA PHE A 323 -0.40 25.56 8.67
C PHE A 323 0.87 24.76 8.38
N GLY A 324 1.11 24.39 7.12
CA GLY A 324 2.17 23.47 6.71
C GLY A 324 1.90 22.01 7.13
N GLY A 325 0.66 21.66 7.41
CA GLY A 325 0.22 20.30 7.72
C GLY A 325 -0.29 19.56 6.49
N SER A 326 -0.75 18.32 6.73
CA SER A 326 -1.31 17.41 5.75
C SER A 326 -2.79 17.21 6.03
N VAL A 327 -3.63 17.13 4.98
CA VAL A 327 -5.09 16.97 5.08
C VAL A 327 -5.52 15.73 4.29
N MET A 328 -6.45 14.95 4.85
CA MET A 328 -7.12 13.83 4.14
C MET A 328 -8.64 13.97 4.26
N LEU A 329 -9.30 13.72 3.14
CA LEU A 329 -10.76 13.81 2.98
C LEU A 329 -11.28 12.47 2.41
N ASN A 330 -12.47 12.03 2.84
CA ASN A 330 -13.14 10.89 2.22
C ASN A 330 -14.15 11.29 1.15
N PHE A 331 -14.00 12.48 0.57
CA PHE A 331 -14.87 13.03 -0.46
C PHE A 331 -14.07 13.85 -1.48
N GLU A 332 -14.65 14.06 -2.67
CA GLU A 332 -14.04 14.80 -3.76
C GLU A 332 -13.64 16.23 -3.35
N VAL A 333 -12.52 16.69 -3.88
CA VAL A 333 -12.05 18.08 -3.76
C VAL A 333 -12.41 18.82 -5.04
N ASP A 334 -13.50 19.58 -5.00
CA ASP A 334 -13.89 20.52 -6.02
C ASP A 334 -13.29 21.92 -5.78
N GLU A 335 -13.58 22.88 -6.66
CA GLU A 335 -13.12 24.27 -6.55
C GLU A 335 -13.44 24.89 -5.19
N LYS A 336 -14.67 24.68 -4.69
CA LYS A 336 -15.13 25.25 -3.40
C LYS A 336 -14.40 24.63 -2.22
N VAL A 337 -14.25 23.32 -2.22
CA VAL A 337 -13.50 22.59 -1.19
C VAL A 337 -12.03 23.04 -1.17
N ALA A 338 -11.42 23.20 -2.33
CA ALA A 338 -10.05 23.69 -2.44
C ALA A 338 -9.90 25.13 -1.89
N ASP A 339 -10.84 26.01 -2.22
CA ASP A 339 -10.87 27.39 -1.73
C ASP A 339 -11.04 27.45 -0.20
N GLU A 340 -11.98 26.68 0.36
CA GLU A 340 -12.19 26.53 1.81
C GLU A 340 -10.91 26.06 2.53
N LEU A 341 -10.21 25.07 2.00
CA LEU A 341 -8.96 24.59 2.58
C LEU A 341 -7.87 25.66 2.65
N ILE A 342 -7.82 26.53 1.66
CA ILE A 342 -6.73 27.49 1.51
C ILE A 342 -7.04 28.83 2.18
N HIS A 343 -8.27 29.34 2.09
CA HIS A 343 -8.59 30.70 2.48
C HIS A 343 -9.42 30.83 3.75
N ARG A 344 -10.22 29.79 4.11
CA ARG A 344 -11.05 29.88 5.31
C ARG A 344 -10.20 30.05 6.57
N TYR A 345 -10.43 31.09 7.35
CA TYR A 345 -9.65 31.48 8.53
C TYR A 345 -8.17 31.80 8.28
N ALA A 346 -7.75 32.03 7.04
CA ALA A 346 -6.36 32.32 6.70
C ALA A 346 -6.03 33.83 6.65
N GLY A 347 -7.01 34.71 6.87
CA GLY A 347 -6.85 36.17 6.73
C GLY A 347 -6.60 36.55 5.28
N GLU A 348 -5.69 37.52 5.05
CA GLU A 348 -5.29 37.93 3.71
C GLU A 348 -4.31 36.95 3.04
N ASP A 349 -3.69 36.05 3.83
CA ASP A 349 -2.72 35.11 3.35
C ASP A 349 -3.38 33.76 2.98
N ARG A 350 -2.69 33.03 2.10
CA ARG A 350 -3.05 31.69 1.72
C ARG A 350 -2.51 30.68 2.74
N ARG A 351 -3.37 29.77 3.26
CA ARG A 351 -2.88 28.65 4.08
C ARG A 351 -1.96 27.75 3.23
N LEU A 352 -0.81 27.43 3.79
CA LEU A 352 0.11 26.49 3.20
C LEU A 352 -0.21 25.07 3.69
N LEU A 353 -0.43 24.14 2.76
CA LEU A 353 -0.56 22.71 3.04
C LEU A 353 0.58 21.97 2.35
N ASP A 354 1.07 20.92 2.96
CA ASP A 354 2.11 20.06 2.40
C ASP A 354 1.53 18.88 1.61
N ILE A 355 0.38 18.38 2.05
CA ILE A 355 -0.36 17.28 1.39
C ILE A 355 -1.86 17.57 1.44
N VAL A 356 -2.56 17.28 0.35
CA VAL A 356 -4.00 17.06 0.33
C VAL A 356 -4.25 15.69 -0.28
N ALA A 357 -4.90 14.79 0.46
CA ALA A 357 -5.22 13.44 0.05
C ALA A 357 -6.75 13.26 -0.03
N ALA A 358 -7.27 12.74 -1.14
CA ALA A 358 -8.70 12.62 -1.37
C ALA A 358 -9.03 11.51 -2.39
N PRO A 359 -10.31 11.09 -2.54
CA PRO A 359 -10.69 10.15 -3.57
C PRO A 359 -10.57 10.70 -4.99
N SER A 360 -10.79 12.00 -5.19
CA SER A 360 -10.68 12.67 -6.50
C SER A 360 -10.49 14.18 -6.33
N PHE A 361 -10.03 14.84 -7.42
CA PHE A 361 -9.85 16.27 -7.53
C PHE A 361 -10.39 16.77 -8.87
N THR A 362 -11.08 17.91 -8.90
CA THR A 362 -11.37 18.58 -10.16
C THR A 362 -10.13 19.35 -10.66
N THR A 363 -10.12 19.71 -11.94
CA THR A 363 -9.01 20.48 -12.54
C THR A 363 -8.81 21.83 -11.84
N GLU A 364 -9.90 22.51 -11.53
CA GLU A 364 -9.91 23.81 -10.84
C GLU A 364 -9.35 23.68 -9.41
N ALA A 365 -9.70 22.60 -8.72
CA ALA A 365 -9.15 22.31 -7.39
C ALA A 365 -7.64 22.08 -7.43
N ILE A 366 -7.13 21.38 -8.45
CA ILE A 366 -5.69 21.14 -8.63
C ILE A 366 -4.98 22.51 -8.82
N GLU A 367 -5.51 23.40 -9.66
CA GLU A 367 -4.95 24.72 -9.90
C GLU A 367 -4.88 25.55 -8.61
N ILE A 368 -5.96 25.58 -7.82
CA ILE A 368 -6.04 26.31 -6.54
C ILE A 368 -5.03 25.78 -5.54
N LEU A 369 -4.93 24.45 -5.41
CA LEU A 369 -4.05 23.81 -4.42
C LEU A 369 -2.58 23.81 -4.81
N SER A 370 -2.27 23.93 -6.10
CA SER A 370 -0.90 23.89 -6.61
C SER A 370 -0.02 24.99 -6.02
N ARG A 371 1.23 24.64 -5.70
CA ARG A 371 2.22 25.54 -5.13
C ARG A 371 3.52 25.53 -5.94
N LYS A 372 4.19 26.69 -5.98
CA LYS A 372 5.51 26.81 -6.63
C LYS A 372 6.45 25.69 -6.16
N LYS A 373 7.14 25.07 -7.12
CA LYS A 373 8.07 23.93 -6.89
C LYS A 373 7.40 22.66 -6.35
N GLY A 374 6.11 22.45 -6.60
CA GLY A 374 5.40 21.25 -6.16
C GLY A 374 5.36 21.06 -4.64
N LYS A 375 5.31 22.13 -3.86
CA LYS A 375 5.35 22.06 -2.40
C LYS A 375 4.05 21.59 -1.75
N CYS A 376 2.92 21.60 -2.46
CA CYS A 376 1.70 20.91 -2.06
C CYS A 376 1.58 19.64 -2.91
N ARG A 377 1.43 18.50 -2.26
CA ARG A 377 1.31 17.21 -2.92
C ARG A 377 -0.13 16.76 -2.91
N LEU A 378 -0.68 16.48 -4.08
CA LEU A 378 -2.06 16.01 -4.22
C LEU A 378 -2.04 14.50 -4.43
N LEU A 379 -2.58 13.77 -3.46
CA LEU A 379 -2.63 12.31 -3.46
C LEU A 379 -4.05 11.84 -3.71
N VAL A 380 -4.22 10.89 -4.63
CA VAL A 380 -5.52 10.33 -4.97
C VAL A 380 -5.59 8.85 -4.72
N ASN A 381 -6.67 8.43 -4.04
CA ASN A 381 -7.09 7.04 -3.95
C ASN A 381 -8.63 6.97 -3.87
N PRO A 382 -9.34 6.54 -4.94
CA PRO A 382 -10.81 6.49 -4.96
C PRO A 382 -11.42 5.58 -3.89
N ALA A 383 -10.68 4.59 -3.39
CA ALA A 383 -11.19 3.65 -2.40
C ALA A 383 -11.54 4.30 -1.05
N ILE A 384 -10.92 5.45 -0.71
CA ILE A 384 -11.17 6.16 0.56
C ILE A 384 -12.61 6.70 0.68
N GLU A 385 -13.28 6.95 -0.44
CA GLU A 385 -14.69 7.38 -0.45
C GLU A 385 -15.61 6.33 0.15
N LYS A 386 -15.25 5.06 0.04
CA LYS A 386 -16.02 3.91 0.52
C LYS A 386 -15.51 3.38 1.86
N ALA A 387 -14.69 4.16 2.57
CA ALA A 387 -14.20 3.76 3.88
C ALA A 387 -15.35 3.45 4.85
N GLY A 388 -15.22 2.35 5.59
CA GLY A 388 -16.22 1.87 6.54
C GLY A 388 -15.62 0.84 7.50
N LEU A 389 -16.45 -0.02 8.08
CA LEU A 389 -16.00 -1.01 9.07
C LEU A 389 -14.91 -1.95 8.54
N ASN A 390 -14.99 -2.34 7.27
CA ASN A 390 -14.05 -3.25 6.61
C ASN A 390 -12.77 -2.55 6.12
N SER A 391 -12.59 -1.26 6.41
CA SER A 391 -11.42 -0.48 5.98
C SER A 391 -10.35 -0.35 7.06
N ILE A 392 -10.57 -0.97 8.22
CA ILE A 392 -9.55 -1.01 9.27
C ILE A 392 -8.46 -1.99 8.85
N ASP A 393 -7.21 -1.53 8.92
CA ASP A 393 -6.04 -2.35 8.66
C ASP A 393 -5.93 -3.50 9.68
N THR A 394 -6.02 -4.74 9.20
CA THR A 394 -5.95 -5.97 10.01
C THR A 394 -4.57 -6.61 10.02
N GLU A 395 -3.61 -6.02 9.32
CA GLU A 395 -2.26 -6.53 9.21
C GLU A 395 -1.47 -6.47 10.52
N GLN A 396 -0.32 -7.12 10.53
CA GLN A 396 0.61 -7.07 11.65
C GLN A 396 1.40 -5.76 11.62
N ARG A 397 1.51 -5.12 12.77
CA ARG A 397 2.32 -3.93 12.96
C ARG A 397 3.70 -4.29 13.48
N PHE A 398 4.73 -3.77 12.84
CA PHE A 398 6.12 -3.96 13.21
C PHE A 398 6.71 -2.67 13.77
N ARG A 399 7.58 -2.81 14.78
CA ARG A 399 8.37 -1.70 15.30
C ARG A 399 9.82 -2.14 15.46
N TYR A 400 10.72 -1.45 14.77
CA TYR A 400 12.15 -1.67 14.97
C TYR A 400 12.56 -1.42 16.43
N VAL A 401 13.37 -2.30 16.97
CA VAL A 401 14.13 -2.13 18.21
C VAL A 401 15.56 -2.58 17.96
N ARG A 402 16.52 -2.05 18.72
CA ARG A 402 17.91 -2.42 18.53
C ARG A 402 18.10 -3.92 18.64
N GLY A 403 18.60 -4.53 17.57
CA GLY A 403 18.84 -5.97 17.48
C GLY A 403 17.63 -6.82 17.04
N GLY A 404 16.50 -6.19 16.67
CA GLY A 404 15.31 -6.93 16.22
C GLY A 404 14.10 -6.05 15.96
N PHE A 405 12.93 -6.64 16.06
CA PHE A 405 11.66 -5.93 15.93
C PHE A 405 10.59 -6.51 16.86
N LEU A 406 9.66 -5.67 17.26
CA LEU A 406 8.42 -6.06 17.92
C LEU A 406 7.32 -6.23 16.89
N GLN A 407 6.46 -7.21 17.08
CA GLN A 407 5.29 -7.49 16.25
C GLN A 407 4.03 -7.55 17.12
N GLN A 408 2.94 -7.00 16.62
CA GLN A 408 1.62 -7.08 17.24
C GLN A 408 0.54 -6.93 16.16
N PRO A 409 -0.70 -7.41 16.39
CA PRO A 409 -1.83 -7.05 15.54
C PRO A 409 -2.05 -5.53 15.55
N ASN A 410 -2.54 -4.98 14.45
CA ASN A 410 -3.04 -3.61 14.45
C ASN A 410 -4.25 -3.47 15.39
N TYR A 411 -4.58 -2.23 15.75
CA TYR A 411 -5.73 -1.95 16.62
C TYR A 411 -7.01 -2.00 15.78
N THR A 412 -7.79 -3.08 15.94
CA THR A 412 -9.00 -3.36 15.13
C THR A 412 -10.31 -3.27 15.94
N PHE A 413 -10.24 -3.01 17.24
CA PHE A 413 -11.42 -2.89 18.09
C PHE A 413 -12.21 -1.63 17.73
N VAL A 414 -13.50 -1.78 17.44
CA VAL A 414 -14.45 -0.68 17.22
C VAL A 414 -15.53 -0.75 18.29
N PRO A 415 -15.63 0.27 19.18
CA PRO A 415 -16.59 0.26 20.28
C PRO A 415 -18.03 0.44 19.80
N GLU A 416 -18.98 0.01 20.64
CA GLU A 416 -20.42 0.29 20.49
C GLU A 416 -20.76 1.53 21.30
N ILE A 417 -20.97 2.66 20.63
CA ILE A 417 -21.16 3.97 21.26
C ILE A 417 -22.20 4.76 20.49
N ASN A 418 -23.31 5.10 21.12
CA ASN A 418 -24.35 5.94 20.52
C ASN A 418 -24.10 7.44 20.81
N ASN A 419 -22.90 7.93 20.48
CA ASN A 419 -22.54 9.34 20.62
C ASN A 419 -21.44 9.68 19.59
N ARG A 420 -21.73 10.60 18.69
CA ARG A 420 -20.86 11.00 17.57
C ARG A 420 -19.54 11.60 18.06
N ASP A 421 -19.59 12.46 19.09
CA ASP A 421 -18.38 13.12 19.62
C ASP A 421 -17.46 12.09 20.29
N VAL A 422 -18.02 11.11 21.01
CA VAL A 422 -17.24 10.06 21.66
C VAL A 422 -16.62 9.13 20.63
N ILE A 423 -17.30 8.80 19.52
CA ILE A 423 -16.72 8.03 18.42
C ILE A 423 -15.54 8.79 17.81
N LEU A 424 -15.70 10.08 17.52
CA LEU A 424 -14.62 10.90 16.95
C LEU A 424 -13.43 11.00 17.94
N ALA A 425 -13.70 11.20 19.23
CA ALA A 425 -12.67 11.23 20.26
C ALA A 425 -11.92 9.90 20.38
N TRP A 426 -12.65 8.77 20.36
CA TRP A 426 -12.06 7.44 20.37
C TRP A 426 -11.15 7.22 19.17
N ALA A 427 -11.64 7.48 17.94
CA ALA A 427 -10.88 7.24 16.73
C ALA A 427 -9.58 8.05 16.67
N ILE A 428 -9.60 9.31 17.09
CA ILE A 428 -8.41 10.15 17.18
C ILE A 428 -7.49 9.66 18.29
N GLY A 429 -8.05 9.33 19.48
CA GLY A 429 -7.29 8.91 20.63
C GLY A 429 -6.55 7.60 20.40
N CYS A 430 -7.21 6.58 19.83
CA CYS A 430 -6.61 5.25 19.62
C CYS A 430 -5.51 5.26 18.51
N THR A 431 -5.55 6.24 17.61
CA THR A 431 -4.52 6.42 16.56
C THR A 431 -3.43 7.42 16.95
N SER A 432 -3.51 8.06 18.12
CA SER A 432 -2.51 9.00 18.63
C SER A 432 -1.45 8.32 19.49
N ASN A 433 -0.31 9.00 19.65
CA ASN A 433 0.78 8.50 20.50
C ASN A 433 0.43 8.66 22.00
N SER A 434 0.56 7.58 22.77
CA SER A 434 0.29 7.55 24.21
C SER A 434 1.32 8.36 25.01
N ASN A 435 0.96 8.98 26.15
CA ASN A 435 -0.40 9.17 26.65
C ASN A 435 -1.08 10.28 25.87
N THR A 436 -2.35 10.09 25.58
CA THR A 436 -3.17 11.05 24.83
C THR A 436 -4.50 11.30 25.55
N ILE A 437 -4.92 12.56 25.56
CA ILE A 437 -6.28 13.01 25.91
C ILE A 437 -6.82 13.81 24.71
N THR A 438 -7.97 13.39 24.22
CA THR A 438 -8.65 14.01 23.07
C THR A 438 -9.95 14.65 23.50
N LEU A 439 -10.12 15.93 23.21
CA LEU A 439 -11.32 16.71 23.49
C LEU A 439 -12.07 16.96 22.19
N VAL A 440 -13.34 16.54 22.14
CA VAL A 440 -14.23 16.69 20.98
C VAL A 440 -15.52 17.39 21.42
N LYS A 441 -16.02 18.29 20.59
CA LYS A 441 -17.29 18.97 20.77
C LYS A 441 -17.94 19.28 19.42
N ASP A 442 -19.23 19.03 19.28
CA ASP A 442 -20.02 19.32 18.08
C ASP A 442 -19.43 18.72 16.80
N SER A 443 -19.01 17.43 16.89
CA SER A 443 -18.38 16.65 15.82
C SER A 443 -17.07 17.26 15.29
N ARG A 444 -16.30 17.95 16.14
CA ARG A 444 -14.96 18.47 15.83
C ARG A 444 -13.96 18.21 16.95
N LEU A 445 -12.74 17.99 16.58
CA LEU A 445 -11.61 17.99 17.51
C LEU A 445 -11.38 19.42 18.00
N VAL A 446 -11.38 19.63 19.31
CA VAL A 446 -11.12 20.96 19.91
C VAL A 446 -9.78 21.03 20.64
N GLY A 447 -9.23 19.88 21.05
CA GLY A 447 -7.90 19.83 21.64
C GLY A 447 -7.37 18.39 21.69
N ASN A 448 -6.10 18.21 21.35
CA ASN A 448 -5.42 16.91 21.35
C ASN A 448 -4.08 17.03 22.10
N GLY A 449 -4.02 16.45 23.29
CA GLY A 449 -2.81 16.39 24.11
C GLY A 449 -2.10 15.08 23.94
N VAL A 450 -1.18 14.97 22.97
CA VAL A 450 -0.53 13.74 22.51
C VAL A 450 0.87 13.55 23.08
N GLY A 451 1.28 12.28 23.26
CA GLY A 451 2.67 11.88 23.51
C GLY A 451 3.21 12.34 24.86
N GLN A 452 2.36 12.53 25.87
CA GLN A 452 2.77 13.01 27.18
C GLN A 452 3.22 11.85 28.09
N GLN A 453 4.14 12.16 29.01
CA GLN A 453 4.68 11.20 29.98
C GLN A 453 3.63 10.72 30.99
N ASP A 454 2.64 11.56 31.28
CA ASP A 454 1.55 11.26 32.21
C ASP A 454 0.19 11.77 31.69
N ARG A 455 -0.91 11.22 32.27
CA ARG A 455 -2.26 11.55 31.85
C ARG A 455 -2.68 12.97 32.23
N VAL A 456 -2.16 13.50 33.33
CA VAL A 456 -2.46 14.88 33.79
C VAL A 456 -1.81 15.87 32.84
N GLY A 457 -0.56 15.63 32.43
CA GLY A 457 0.13 16.38 31.42
C GLY A 457 -0.60 16.38 30.08
N ALA A 458 -1.09 15.20 29.65
CA ALA A 458 -1.90 15.06 28.43
C ALA A 458 -3.20 15.86 28.52
N ALA A 459 -3.91 15.83 29.66
CA ALA A 459 -5.12 16.62 29.88
C ALA A 459 -4.85 18.12 29.84
N LYS A 460 -3.81 18.58 30.53
CA LYS A 460 -3.40 20.00 30.52
C LYS A 460 -3.04 20.47 29.11
N LEU A 461 -2.32 19.65 28.33
CA LEU A 461 -1.97 20.00 26.96
C LEU A 461 -3.22 20.04 26.06
N ALA A 462 -4.17 19.11 26.22
CA ALA A 462 -5.42 19.14 25.47
C ALA A 462 -6.24 20.38 25.74
N ILE A 463 -6.37 20.79 27.03
CA ILE A 463 -7.07 22.02 27.45
C ILE A 463 -6.34 23.24 26.89
N PHE A 464 -5.03 23.34 27.04
CA PHE A 464 -4.22 24.42 26.48
C PHE A 464 -4.44 24.59 24.98
N ARG A 465 -4.44 23.47 24.21
CA ARG A 465 -4.69 23.49 22.77
C ARG A 465 -6.10 23.99 22.45
N ALA A 466 -7.10 23.55 23.19
CA ALA A 466 -8.47 23.99 23.02
C ALA A 466 -8.64 25.48 23.29
N ASP A 467 -8.03 26.01 24.34
CA ASP A 467 -8.09 27.43 24.69
C ASP A 467 -7.37 28.31 23.66
N GLU A 468 -6.17 27.91 23.21
CA GLU A 468 -5.44 28.63 22.18
C GLU A 468 -6.19 28.64 20.85
N SER A 469 -6.75 27.49 20.43
CA SER A 469 -7.54 27.42 19.21
C SER A 469 -8.78 28.31 19.27
N ALA A 470 -9.49 28.34 20.40
CA ALA A 470 -10.64 29.22 20.60
C ALA A 470 -10.27 30.70 20.52
N ARG A 471 -9.11 31.11 21.05
CA ARG A 471 -8.58 32.49 20.95
C ARG A 471 -8.24 32.86 19.52
N GLU A 472 -7.52 31.98 18.81
CA GLU A 472 -7.13 32.22 17.40
C GLU A 472 -8.37 32.30 16.49
N LEU A 473 -9.36 31.45 16.69
CA LEU A 473 -10.62 31.50 15.95
C LEU A 473 -11.35 32.83 16.17
N LYS A 474 -11.45 33.29 17.43
CA LYS A 474 -12.05 34.59 17.75
C LYS A 474 -11.32 35.73 17.06
N ASN A 475 -9.99 35.76 17.05
CA ASN A 475 -9.18 36.77 16.40
C ASN A 475 -9.36 36.75 14.88
N SER A 476 -9.41 35.56 14.25
CA SER A 476 -9.64 35.39 12.82
C SER A 476 -11.01 35.92 12.38
N LEU A 477 -12.06 35.69 13.17
CA LEU A 477 -13.40 36.18 12.92
C LEU A 477 -13.48 37.72 13.08
N THR A 478 -12.70 38.29 13.98
CA THR A 478 -12.64 39.74 14.19
C THR A 478 -11.96 40.46 13.01
N LEU A 479 -10.97 39.80 12.41
CA LEU A 479 -10.27 40.36 11.22
C LEU A 479 -11.11 40.31 9.94
N LEU A 480 -12.07 39.38 9.86
CA LEU A 480 -12.96 39.25 8.69
C LEU A 480 -14.09 40.31 8.62
N HIS A 481 -14.28 41.15 9.67
CA HIS A 481 -15.30 42.21 9.72
C HIS A 481 -14.74 43.58 10.10
N PRO A 482 -13.90 44.22 9.23
CA PRO A 482 -13.48 45.61 9.47
C PRO A 482 -14.51 46.65 9.03
N SER A 483 -15.58 46.28 8.28
CA SER A 483 -16.38 47.29 7.53
C SER A 483 -17.83 47.47 8.01
N ASP A 484 -18.37 46.66 8.90
CA ASP A 484 -19.74 46.85 9.40
C ASP A 484 -19.76 47.06 10.91
N GLY A 485 -19.79 48.35 11.29
CA GLY A 485 -19.78 48.85 12.67
C GLY A 485 -20.99 48.50 13.53
N THR A 486 -21.50 47.27 13.47
CA THR A 486 -22.59 46.81 14.32
C THR A 486 -22.50 45.31 14.66
N PHE A 487 -21.59 44.97 15.58
CA PHE A 487 -21.83 43.83 16.46
C PHE A 487 -21.27 44.13 17.86
N ARG A 488 -22.13 44.68 18.70
CA ARG A 488 -21.92 44.63 20.16
C ARG A 488 -22.20 43.22 20.61
N LEU A 489 -21.17 42.49 21.08
CA LEU A 489 -21.36 41.28 21.86
C LEU A 489 -22.10 41.64 23.12
N GLN A 490 -23.36 41.22 23.27
CA GLN A 490 -24.03 41.12 24.57
C GLN A 490 -23.37 40.00 25.36
N ASN A 491 -22.72 40.38 26.46
CA ASN A 491 -22.30 39.45 27.52
C ASN A 491 -23.53 38.81 28.14
N SER A 492 -23.61 37.52 28.13
CA SER A 492 -24.30 36.71 29.12
C SER A 492 -23.59 35.38 29.30
#